data_4a564d5955b104c0490420ae9ff10f95
#
_entry.id   4a564d5955b104c0490420ae9ff10f95
#
_cell.length_a   1.000
_cell.length_b   1.000
_cell.length_c   1.000
_cell.angle_alpha   90.00
_cell.angle_beta   90.00
_cell.angle_gamma   90.00
#
_symmetry.space_group_name_H-M   'P 1'
#
loop_
_entity.id
_entity.type
_entity.pdbx_description
1 polymer ?
#
loop_
_entity_poly.entity_id
_entity_poly.type
_entity_poly.pdbx_seq_one_letter_code
_entity_poly.pdbx_strand_id
1 'polypeptide(L)'
;MNTLKAQRRETTEKAKRLRREGYVTGNLFGKQIEGSVLLKIEQKEAERIMRECMKGSQIMLDVEGKEYDVLIKEMDYDSMKRSIVEMDFQALVKGEKVHSVAEIVLHNKDKVIEGALEQLLEEVSYKATPEHLVDKIDVDCATLHLGDTITVGDLDIAKNKDVEVMTHLDSVVVTVLAPNNADIPSDEDAEETAE
;
A
#
# COMPACT_ATOMS: atom_id res chain seq x y z
N MET A 1 -11.27 1.60 -15.31
CA MET A 1 -10.59 0.42 -14.76
C MET A 1 -9.29 0.24 -15.53
N ASN A 2 -8.17 0.17 -14.85
CA ASN A 2 -6.86 0.11 -15.50
C ASN A 2 -6.58 -1.30 -16.02
N THR A 3 -6.01 -1.41 -17.21
CA THR A 3 -5.65 -2.71 -17.80
C THR A 3 -4.15 -2.87 -17.84
N LEU A 4 -3.66 -4.00 -17.37
CA LEU A 4 -2.24 -4.40 -17.39
C LEU A 4 -2.07 -5.59 -18.32
N LYS A 5 -1.12 -5.50 -19.25
CA LYS A 5 -0.77 -6.61 -20.14
C LYS A 5 0.36 -7.43 -19.53
N ALA A 6 0.18 -8.74 -19.49
CA ALA A 6 1.15 -9.70 -19.00
C ALA A 6 1.28 -10.89 -19.97
N GLN A 7 2.43 -11.55 -19.92
CA GLN A 7 2.69 -12.78 -20.65
C GLN A 7 2.94 -13.91 -19.67
N ARG A 8 2.64 -15.13 -20.05
CA ARG A 8 3.01 -16.30 -19.24
C ARG A 8 4.51 -16.49 -19.24
N ARG A 9 5.04 -16.81 -18.08
CA ARG A 9 6.44 -17.16 -17.89
C ARG A 9 6.59 -18.66 -17.71
N GLU A 10 7.53 -19.27 -18.43
CA GLU A 10 7.89 -20.65 -18.18
C GLU A 10 8.73 -20.80 -16.90
N THR A 11 8.58 -21.93 -16.22
CA THR A 11 9.36 -22.23 -14.99
C THR A 11 10.86 -22.31 -15.25
N THR A 12 11.27 -22.54 -16.49
CA THR A 12 12.67 -22.57 -16.94
C THR A 12 13.31 -21.17 -17.00
N GLU A 13 12.50 -20.13 -17.18
CA GLU A 13 12.97 -18.75 -17.24
C GLU A 13 13.28 -18.21 -15.84
N LYS A 14 14.54 -17.93 -15.56
CA LYS A 14 14.99 -17.42 -14.25
C LYS A 14 14.58 -15.96 -14.07
N ALA A 15 13.91 -15.63 -12.94
CA ALA A 15 13.47 -14.28 -12.62
C ALA A 15 14.61 -13.22 -12.69
N LYS A 16 15.81 -13.57 -12.21
CA LYS A 16 16.99 -12.68 -12.28
C LYS A 16 17.40 -12.32 -13.71
N ARG A 17 17.17 -13.22 -14.69
CA ARG A 17 17.43 -12.95 -16.10
C ARG A 17 16.41 -12.00 -16.67
N LEU A 18 15.12 -12.28 -16.45
CA LEU A 18 14.00 -11.46 -16.93
C LEU A 18 14.09 -10.02 -16.40
N ARG A 19 14.43 -9.84 -15.12
CA ARG A 19 14.64 -8.51 -14.54
C ARG A 19 15.79 -7.73 -15.19
N ARG A 20 16.82 -8.39 -15.69
CA ARG A 20 17.89 -7.73 -16.46
C ARG A 20 17.48 -7.38 -17.88
N GLU A 21 16.51 -8.11 -18.42
CA GLU A 21 15.95 -7.90 -19.75
C GLU A 21 14.82 -6.84 -19.74
N GLY A 22 14.52 -6.25 -18.55
CA GLY A 22 13.50 -5.21 -18.41
C GLY A 22 12.08 -5.73 -18.17
N TYR A 23 11.96 -6.93 -17.60
CA TYR A 23 10.69 -7.49 -17.18
C TYR A 23 10.56 -7.55 -15.66
N VAL A 24 9.34 -7.37 -15.19
CA VAL A 24 8.90 -7.65 -13.82
C VAL A 24 8.33 -9.06 -13.78
N THR A 25 8.65 -9.81 -12.73
CA THR A 25 8.04 -11.12 -12.50
C THR A 25 6.79 -10.98 -11.64
N GLY A 26 5.85 -11.91 -11.78
CA GLY A 26 4.64 -11.91 -10.97
C GLY A 26 3.93 -13.25 -10.99
N ASN A 27 2.91 -13.34 -10.15
CA ASN A 27 2.08 -14.53 -10.06
C ASN A 27 0.60 -14.13 -10.10
N LEU A 28 -0.19 -14.92 -10.82
CA LEU A 28 -1.65 -14.83 -10.78
C LEU A 28 -2.18 -16.08 -10.10
N PHE A 29 -2.92 -15.92 -9.03
CA PHE A 29 -3.54 -17.01 -8.28
C PHE A 29 -4.99 -16.68 -7.93
N GLY A 30 -5.76 -17.68 -7.53
CA GLY A 30 -7.15 -17.50 -7.12
C GLY A 30 -7.94 -18.79 -7.24
N LYS A 31 -9.13 -18.83 -6.67
CA LYS A 31 -9.96 -20.05 -6.64
C LYS A 31 -10.36 -20.59 -8.01
N GLN A 32 -10.47 -19.72 -9.01
CA GLN A 32 -10.81 -20.13 -10.40
C GLN A 32 -9.59 -20.55 -11.21
N ILE A 33 -8.39 -20.48 -10.61
CA ILE A 33 -7.14 -20.79 -11.29
C ILE A 33 -6.56 -22.05 -10.64
N GLU A 34 -6.34 -23.09 -11.44
CA GLU A 34 -5.68 -24.30 -10.96
C GLU A 34 -4.19 -23.99 -10.69
N GLY A 35 -3.83 -23.88 -9.41
CA GLY A 35 -2.48 -23.52 -8.98
C GLY A 35 -2.20 -22.03 -9.12
N SER A 36 -1.01 -21.68 -9.60
CA SER A 36 -0.61 -20.30 -9.89
C SER A 36 -0.05 -20.17 -11.29
N VAL A 37 -0.37 -19.09 -11.97
CA VAL A 37 0.16 -18.75 -13.29
C VAL A 37 1.32 -17.79 -13.11
N LEU A 38 2.52 -18.23 -13.51
CA LEU A 38 3.70 -17.37 -13.48
C LEU A 38 3.60 -16.34 -14.62
N LEU A 39 3.89 -15.09 -14.31
CA LEU A 39 3.77 -13.96 -15.22
C LEU A 39 5.12 -13.26 -15.43
N LYS A 40 5.24 -12.65 -16.60
CA LYS A 40 6.25 -11.62 -16.91
C LYS A 40 5.54 -10.41 -17.50
N ILE A 41 5.90 -9.24 -17.01
CA ILE A 41 5.28 -7.96 -17.33
C ILE A 41 6.39 -7.02 -17.79
N GLU A 42 6.16 -6.22 -18.80
CA GLU A 42 7.13 -5.20 -19.19
C GLU A 42 7.30 -4.15 -18.07
N GLN A 43 8.53 -3.79 -17.76
CA GLN A 43 8.86 -2.82 -16.70
C GLN A 43 8.08 -1.51 -16.85
N LYS A 44 7.93 -1.00 -18.09
CA LYS A 44 7.20 0.25 -18.37
C LYS A 44 5.71 0.16 -18.03
N GLU A 45 5.07 -0.99 -18.33
CA GLU A 45 3.67 -1.22 -18.01
C GLU A 45 3.46 -1.36 -16.50
N ALA A 46 4.36 -2.05 -15.81
CA ALA A 46 4.35 -2.17 -14.36
C ALA A 46 4.51 -0.80 -13.68
N GLU A 47 5.45 0.02 -14.13
CA GLU A 47 5.65 1.39 -13.62
C GLU A 47 4.44 2.30 -13.88
N ARG A 48 3.75 2.15 -15.00
CA ARG A 48 2.50 2.89 -15.27
C ARG A 48 1.44 2.53 -14.24
N ILE A 49 1.23 1.23 -14.01
CA ILE A 49 0.26 0.75 -13.02
C ILE A 49 0.63 1.21 -11.61
N MET A 50 1.89 1.16 -11.22
CA MET A 50 2.33 1.63 -9.90
C MET A 50 2.06 3.12 -9.64
N ARG A 51 2.03 3.95 -10.68
CA ARG A 51 1.68 5.39 -10.55
C ARG A 51 0.18 5.63 -10.40
N GLU A 52 -0.64 4.75 -10.95
CA GLU A 52 -2.09 4.89 -11.02
C GLU A 52 -2.83 4.08 -9.96
N CYS A 53 -2.22 2.96 -9.53
CA CYS A 53 -2.80 1.98 -8.64
C CYS A 53 -1.85 1.65 -7.49
N MET A 54 -2.43 1.29 -6.37
CA MET A 54 -1.72 0.88 -5.15
C MET A 54 -1.97 -0.60 -4.85
N LYS A 55 -1.30 -1.13 -3.85
CA LYS A 55 -1.66 -2.41 -3.24
C LYS A 55 -3.12 -2.36 -2.79
N GLY A 56 -3.89 -3.39 -3.09
CA GLY A 56 -5.34 -3.41 -2.82
C GLY A 56 -6.22 -2.87 -3.95
N SER A 57 -5.65 -2.27 -5.00
CA SER A 57 -6.42 -1.79 -6.16
C SER A 57 -6.89 -2.95 -7.05
N GLN A 58 -8.10 -2.79 -7.60
CA GLN A 58 -8.67 -3.71 -8.58
C GLN A 58 -8.33 -3.27 -9.99
N ILE A 59 -7.80 -4.17 -10.81
CA ILE A 59 -7.42 -3.93 -12.20
C ILE A 59 -7.85 -5.07 -13.12
N MET A 60 -7.86 -4.81 -14.43
CA MET A 60 -7.99 -5.86 -15.45
C MET A 60 -6.59 -6.32 -15.87
N LEU A 61 -6.34 -7.62 -15.75
CA LEU A 61 -5.10 -8.27 -16.20
C LEU A 61 -5.36 -9.03 -17.49
N ASP A 62 -4.72 -8.62 -18.57
CA ASP A 62 -4.73 -9.31 -19.86
C ASP A 62 -3.51 -10.23 -19.93
N VAL A 63 -3.77 -11.54 -19.91
CA VAL A 63 -2.74 -12.57 -20.06
C VAL A 63 -2.92 -13.25 -21.40
N GLU A 64 -2.14 -12.81 -22.40
CA GLU A 64 -2.15 -13.38 -23.76
C GLU A 64 -3.55 -13.39 -24.40
N GLY A 65 -4.34 -12.32 -24.19
CA GLY A 65 -5.69 -12.17 -24.75
C GLY A 65 -6.80 -12.75 -23.87
N LYS A 66 -6.47 -13.25 -22.68
CA LYS A 66 -7.46 -13.65 -21.68
C LYS A 66 -7.48 -12.63 -20.54
N GLU A 67 -8.64 -12.00 -20.38
CA GLU A 67 -8.83 -10.98 -19.35
C GLU A 67 -9.26 -11.61 -18.02
N TYR A 68 -8.63 -11.12 -16.94
CA TYR A 68 -8.95 -11.49 -15.58
C TYR A 68 -9.18 -10.22 -14.75
N ASP A 69 -10.25 -10.23 -13.96
CA ASP A 69 -10.47 -9.22 -12.94
C ASP A 69 -9.64 -9.59 -11.70
N VAL A 70 -8.69 -8.74 -11.33
CA VAL A 70 -7.72 -9.08 -10.29
C VAL A 70 -7.51 -7.95 -9.30
N LEU A 71 -7.16 -8.35 -8.08
CA LEU A 71 -6.65 -7.50 -7.03
C LEU A 71 -5.12 -7.50 -7.06
N ILE A 72 -4.49 -6.34 -7.00
CA ILE A 72 -3.05 -6.23 -6.75
C ILE A 72 -2.82 -6.60 -5.28
N LYS A 73 -2.22 -7.76 -5.08
CA LYS A 73 -2.00 -8.31 -3.73
C LYS A 73 -0.70 -7.79 -3.12
N GLU A 74 0.34 -7.76 -3.92
CA GLU A 74 1.66 -7.34 -3.51
C GLU A 74 2.42 -6.67 -4.66
N MET A 75 3.21 -5.65 -4.33
CA MET A 75 4.12 -4.98 -5.23
C MET A 75 5.45 -4.77 -4.52
N ASP A 76 6.50 -5.45 -4.97
CA ASP A 76 7.84 -5.29 -4.45
C ASP A 76 8.63 -4.27 -5.27
N TYR A 77 9.13 -3.25 -4.58
CA TYR A 77 9.91 -2.17 -5.18
C TYR A 77 11.33 -2.14 -4.62
N ASP A 78 12.32 -2.25 -5.50
CA ASP A 78 13.74 -2.09 -5.16
C ASP A 78 14.12 -0.59 -5.21
N SER A 79 14.22 0.04 -4.04
CA SER A 79 14.55 1.47 -3.90
C SER A 79 15.95 1.81 -4.43
N MET A 80 16.90 0.87 -4.37
CA MET A 80 18.26 1.06 -4.86
C MET A 80 18.30 1.14 -6.39
N LYS A 81 17.54 0.27 -7.06
CA LYS A 81 17.44 0.22 -8.53
C LYS A 81 16.34 1.09 -9.08
N ARG A 82 15.48 1.62 -8.20
CA ARG A 82 14.29 2.37 -8.56
C ARG A 82 13.40 1.62 -9.56
N SER A 83 13.17 0.35 -9.32
CA SER A 83 12.43 -0.53 -10.22
C SER A 83 11.55 -1.50 -9.46
N ILE A 84 10.41 -1.86 -10.06
CA ILE A 84 9.55 -2.92 -9.54
C ILE A 84 10.24 -4.26 -9.77
N VAL A 85 10.21 -5.12 -8.76
CA VAL A 85 10.84 -6.45 -8.78
C VAL A 85 9.82 -7.53 -9.02
N GLU A 86 8.68 -7.45 -8.33
CA GLU A 86 7.61 -8.45 -8.37
C GLU A 86 6.23 -7.80 -8.19
N MET A 87 5.21 -8.40 -8.81
CA MET A 87 3.82 -8.02 -8.66
C MET A 87 2.94 -9.26 -8.59
N ASP A 88 2.22 -9.43 -7.51
CA ASP A 88 1.33 -10.57 -7.30
C ASP A 88 -0.14 -10.17 -7.40
N PHE A 89 -0.91 -11.00 -8.10
CA PHE A 89 -2.31 -10.74 -8.42
C PHE A 89 -3.20 -11.87 -7.93
N GLN A 90 -4.29 -11.50 -7.28
CA GLN A 90 -5.35 -12.43 -6.88
C GLN A 90 -6.56 -12.26 -7.79
N ALA A 91 -6.94 -13.32 -8.51
CA ALA A 91 -8.16 -13.31 -9.32
C ALA A 91 -9.40 -13.19 -8.43
N LEU A 92 -10.30 -12.29 -8.83
CA LEU A 92 -11.52 -11.99 -8.10
C LEU A 92 -12.68 -12.86 -8.60
N VAL A 93 -13.55 -13.24 -7.66
CA VAL A 93 -14.78 -13.97 -7.94
C VAL A 93 -15.94 -13.15 -7.40
N LYS A 94 -16.96 -12.90 -8.22
CA LYS A 94 -18.13 -12.14 -7.79
C LYS A 94 -18.80 -12.77 -6.58
N GLY A 95 -19.10 -11.93 -5.59
CA GLY A 95 -19.78 -12.35 -4.37
C GLY A 95 -18.89 -13.04 -3.33
N GLU A 96 -17.61 -13.26 -3.62
CA GLU A 96 -16.66 -13.80 -2.66
C GLU A 96 -15.91 -12.70 -1.93
N LYS A 97 -15.84 -12.79 -0.59
CA LYS A 97 -15.03 -11.88 0.21
C LYS A 97 -13.55 -12.20 0.02
N VAL A 98 -12.77 -11.19 -0.31
CA VAL A 98 -11.31 -11.26 -0.43
C VAL A 98 -10.66 -10.41 0.65
N HIS A 99 -9.48 -10.82 1.10
CA HIS A 99 -8.64 -10.01 1.96
C HIS A 99 -7.93 -8.95 1.11
N SER A 100 -8.06 -7.70 1.49
CA SER A 100 -7.37 -6.58 0.88
C SER A 100 -6.78 -5.66 1.94
N VAL A 101 -6.03 -4.68 1.48
CA VAL A 101 -5.51 -3.58 2.28
C VAL A 101 -5.91 -2.27 1.62
N ALA A 102 -6.17 -1.25 2.44
CA ALA A 102 -6.41 0.11 1.98
C ALA A 102 -5.30 1.00 2.53
N GLU A 103 -4.67 1.79 1.67
CA GLU A 103 -3.63 2.73 2.06
C GLU A 103 -4.25 3.99 2.65
N ILE A 104 -3.65 4.48 3.75
CA ILE A 104 -4.10 5.69 4.42
C ILE A 104 -3.34 6.89 3.85
N VAL A 105 -4.09 7.79 3.22
CA VAL A 105 -3.56 9.03 2.64
C VAL A 105 -3.94 10.21 3.53
N LEU A 106 -2.93 10.84 4.14
CA LEU A 106 -3.13 12.00 4.99
C LEU A 106 -3.10 13.28 4.16
N HIS A 107 -4.17 14.04 4.21
CA HIS A 107 -4.32 15.35 3.57
C HIS A 107 -4.09 16.51 4.55
N ASN A 108 -3.69 17.67 4.02
CA ASN A 108 -3.52 18.90 4.78
C ASN A 108 -2.55 18.80 5.98
N LYS A 109 -1.51 17.98 5.87
CA LYS A 109 -0.49 17.81 6.93
C LYS A 109 0.15 19.15 7.34
N ASP A 110 0.32 20.07 6.38
CA ASP A 110 0.95 21.38 6.59
C ASP A 110 0.09 22.36 7.42
N LYS A 111 -1.18 22.04 7.65
CA LYS A 111 -2.09 22.87 8.43
C LYS A 111 -2.02 22.59 9.93
N VAL A 112 -1.37 21.51 10.34
CA VAL A 112 -1.12 21.19 11.76
C VAL A 112 0.03 22.05 12.24
N ILE A 113 -0.27 23.16 12.93
CA ILE A 113 0.71 24.18 13.32
C ILE A 113 1.30 23.88 14.71
N GLU A 114 0.53 23.23 15.59
CA GLU A 114 0.83 23.13 17.03
C GLU A 114 1.62 21.88 17.42
N GLY A 115 2.14 21.08 16.46
CA GLY A 115 2.82 19.84 16.80
C GLY A 115 3.47 19.15 15.61
N ALA A 116 4.11 18.02 15.88
CA ALA A 116 4.61 17.09 14.89
C ALA A 116 3.56 16.00 14.64
N LEU A 117 3.10 15.87 13.40
CA LEU A 117 2.18 14.83 13.00
C LEU A 117 2.96 13.53 12.76
N GLU A 118 2.64 12.50 13.51
CA GLU A 118 3.23 11.17 13.37
C GLU A 118 2.19 10.18 12.85
N GLN A 119 2.46 9.56 11.72
CA GLN A 119 1.66 8.49 11.15
C GLN A 119 2.21 7.14 11.64
N LEU A 120 1.41 6.41 12.43
CA LEU A 120 1.78 5.13 13.04
C LEU A 120 1.30 3.95 12.20
N LEU A 121 0.24 4.14 11.42
CA LEU A 121 -0.34 3.12 10.55
C LEU A 121 -0.49 3.66 9.13
N GLU A 122 0.08 2.95 8.17
CA GLU A 122 0.06 3.34 6.76
C GLU A 122 -1.03 2.62 5.96
N GLU A 123 -1.43 1.42 6.41
CA GLU A 123 -2.43 0.59 5.73
C GLU A 123 -3.39 -0.08 6.72
N VAL A 124 -4.63 -0.30 6.29
CA VAL A 124 -5.66 -1.03 7.04
C VAL A 124 -6.01 -2.31 6.30
N SER A 125 -5.89 -3.44 7.00
CA SER A 125 -6.31 -4.75 6.47
C SER A 125 -7.80 -4.97 6.69
N TYR A 126 -8.49 -5.43 5.65
CA TYR A 126 -9.92 -5.67 5.69
C TYR A 126 -10.34 -6.81 4.76
N LYS A 127 -11.59 -7.25 4.88
CA LYS A 127 -12.25 -8.18 3.97
C LYS A 127 -13.47 -7.52 3.36
N ALA A 128 -13.60 -7.60 2.03
CA ALA A 128 -14.78 -7.13 1.32
C ALA A 128 -15.04 -7.97 0.07
N THR A 129 -16.23 -7.84 -0.48
CA THR A 129 -16.53 -8.35 -1.83
C THR A 129 -15.91 -7.42 -2.88
N PRO A 130 -15.65 -7.91 -4.12
CA PRO A 130 -15.03 -7.09 -5.18
C PRO A 130 -15.74 -5.75 -5.46
N GLU A 131 -17.05 -5.69 -5.20
CA GLU A 131 -17.86 -4.47 -5.40
C GLU A 131 -17.62 -3.40 -4.34
N HIS A 132 -17.05 -3.77 -3.18
CA HIS A 132 -16.80 -2.90 -2.03
C HIS A 132 -15.31 -2.78 -1.68
N LEU A 133 -14.44 -3.08 -2.65
CA LEU A 133 -13.01 -2.87 -2.47
C LEU A 133 -12.69 -1.38 -2.43
N VAL A 134 -11.83 -1.01 -1.48
CA VAL A 134 -11.34 0.35 -1.26
C VAL A 134 -9.81 0.28 -1.27
N ASP A 135 -9.19 1.02 -2.16
CA ASP A 135 -7.72 1.07 -2.26
C ASP A 135 -7.10 2.19 -1.44
N LYS A 136 -7.87 3.27 -1.16
CA LYS A 136 -7.43 4.45 -0.40
C LYS A 136 -8.43 4.85 0.65
N ILE A 137 -7.91 5.35 1.77
CA ILE A 137 -8.67 5.98 2.84
C ILE A 137 -8.09 7.38 3.04
N ASP A 138 -8.85 8.40 2.65
CA ASP A 138 -8.45 9.79 2.80
C ASP A 138 -8.75 10.27 4.22
N VAL A 139 -7.73 10.80 4.90
CA VAL A 139 -7.82 11.36 6.26
C VAL A 139 -7.41 12.83 6.22
N ASP A 140 -8.32 13.72 6.60
CA ASP A 140 -8.05 15.15 6.67
C ASP A 140 -7.48 15.52 8.05
N CYS A 141 -6.24 16.00 8.05
CA CYS A 141 -5.52 16.41 9.25
C CYS A 141 -5.70 17.90 9.58
N ALA A 142 -6.46 18.69 8.79
CA ALA A 142 -6.57 20.14 8.94
C ALA A 142 -7.14 20.59 10.29
N THR A 143 -7.90 19.75 10.96
CA THR A 143 -8.58 20.06 12.23
C THR A 143 -7.91 19.46 13.44
N LEU A 144 -6.76 18.81 13.26
CA LEU A 144 -6.05 18.16 14.36
C LEU A 144 -5.24 19.18 15.18
N HIS A 145 -5.30 19.02 16.49
CA HIS A 145 -4.57 19.82 17.49
C HIS A 145 -3.57 18.95 18.25
N LEU A 146 -2.71 19.58 19.02
CA LEU A 146 -1.74 18.90 19.87
C LEU A 146 -2.42 17.92 20.84
N GLY A 147 -2.01 16.66 20.78
CA GLY A 147 -2.54 15.56 21.58
C GLY A 147 -3.71 14.81 20.94
N ASP A 148 -4.22 15.29 19.79
CA ASP A 148 -5.28 14.59 19.08
C ASP A 148 -4.74 13.29 18.45
N THR A 149 -5.62 12.29 18.41
CA THR A 149 -5.32 10.97 17.87
C THR A 149 -6.50 10.48 17.06
N ILE A 150 -6.23 9.95 15.87
CA ILE A 150 -7.22 9.27 15.03
C ILE A 150 -6.95 7.77 15.10
N THR A 151 -7.98 6.98 15.36
CA THR A 151 -7.93 5.52 15.40
C THR A 151 -8.58 4.90 14.15
N VAL A 152 -8.33 3.60 13.91
CA VAL A 152 -8.96 2.87 12.80
C VAL A 152 -10.49 2.91 12.90
N GLY A 153 -11.05 2.92 14.13
CA GLY A 153 -12.50 3.00 14.37
C GLY A 153 -13.13 4.31 13.91
N ASP A 154 -12.35 5.40 13.82
CA ASP A 154 -12.84 6.71 13.37
C ASP A 154 -12.96 6.80 11.84
N LEU A 155 -12.25 5.92 11.11
CA LEU A 155 -12.20 5.91 9.66
C LEU A 155 -13.54 5.49 9.04
N ASP A 156 -13.81 6.01 7.85
CA ASP A 156 -15.07 5.72 7.14
C ASP A 156 -15.21 4.24 6.76
N ILE A 157 -14.10 3.54 6.54
CA ILE A 157 -14.11 2.10 6.26
C ILE A 157 -14.67 1.28 7.44
N ALA A 158 -14.43 1.70 8.68
CA ALA A 158 -14.94 1.02 9.87
C ALA A 158 -16.47 1.18 10.05
N LYS A 159 -17.06 2.20 9.44
CA LYS A 159 -18.50 2.47 9.47
C LYS A 159 -19.27 1.71 8.40
N ASN A 160 -18.57 1.17 7.39
CA ASN A 160 -19.18 0.45 6.28
C ASN A 160 -19.53 -1.00 6.69
N LYS A 161 -20.81 -1.38 6.60
CA LYS A 161 -21.31 -2.70 7.00
C LYS A 161 -20.89 -3.83 6.04
N ASP A 162 -20.55 -3.49 4.80
CA ASP A 162 -20.18 -4.45 3.76
C ASP A 162 -18.67 -4.79 3.79
N VAL A 163 -17.93 -4.06 4.63
CA VAL A 163 -16.49 -4.23 4.84
C VAL A 163 -16.23 -4.73 6.26
N GLU A 164 -15.46 -5.79 6.38
CA GLU A 164 -15.03 -6.37 7.64
C GLU A 164 -13.58 -5.96 7.92
N VAL A 165 -13.38 -4.98 8.79
CA VAL A 165 -12.05 -4.51 9.17
C VAL A 165 -11.36 -5.58 10.03
N MET A 166 -10.14 -5.94 9.64
CA MET A 166 -9.31 -6.96 10.31
C MET A 166 -8.30 -6.35 11.29
N THR A 167 -7.87 -5.11 11.01
CA THR A 167 -7.01 -4.33 11.92
C THR A 167 -7.81 -3.95 13.16
N HIS A 168 -7.17 -3.93 14.33
CA HIS A 168 -7.85 -3.54 15.57
C HIS A 168 -8.37 -2.10 15.46
N LEU A 169 -9.64 -1.90 15.84
CA LEU A 169 -10.29 -0.59 15.75
C LEU A 169 -9.64 0.47 16.64
N ASP A 170 -9.03 0.05 17.76
CA ASP A 170 -8.32 0.93 18.70
C ASP A 170 -6.88 1.27 18.24
N SER A 171 -6.42 0.70 17.11
CA SER A 171 -5.09 1.01 16.58
C SER A 171 -5.02 2.46 16.15
N VAL A 172 -3.97 3.15 16.59
CA VAL A 172 -3.73 4.55 16.25
C VAL A 172 -3.22 4.65 14.82
N VAL A 173 -3.89 5.47 14.03
CA VAL A 173 -3.52 5.78 12.64
C VAL A 173 -2.55 6.95 12.60
N VAL A 174 -2.92 8.04 13.25
CA VAL A 174 -2.15 9.28 13.29
C VAL A 174 -2.31 9.94 14.66
N THR A 175 -1.24 10.55 15.15
CA THR A 175 -1.24 11.34 16.37
C THR A 175 -0.46 12.65 16.17
N VAL A 176 -0.83 13.69 16.91
CA VAL A 176 -0.11 14.97 16.92
C VAL A 176 0.65 15.07 18.24
N LEU A 177 1.97 14.98 18.19
CA LEU A 177 2.85 15.06 19.34
C LEU A 177 3.43 16.46 19.50
N ALA A 178 3.79 16.81 20.75
CA ALA A 178 4.58 18.01 21.00
C ALA A 178 5.93 17.92 20.24
N PRO A 179 6.39 18.99 19.60
CA PRO A 179 7.70 18.98 18.97
C PRO A 179 8.75 18.65 20.06
N ASN A 180 9.51 17.59 19.85
CA ASN A 180 10.64 17.26 20.72
C ASN A 180 11.69 18.34 20.51
N ASN A 181 11.67 19.40 21.34
CA ASN A 181 12.84 20.21 21.56
C ASN A 181 13.82 19.32 22.37
N ALA A 182 14.57 18.48 21.66
CA ALA A 182 15.81 18.00 22.26
C ALA A 182 16.62 19.26 22.58
N ASP A 183 16.77 19.55 23.84
CA ASP A 183 17.69 20.59 24.31
C ASP A 183 19.03 20.30 23.62
N ILE A 184 19.36 21.12 22.63
CA ILE A 184 20.73 21.20 22.14
C ILE A 184 21.48 21.72 23.37
N PRO A 185 22.41 20.94 23.94
CA PRO A 185 23.21 21.44 25.04
C PRO A 185 23.82 22.76 24.57
N SER A 186 23.47 23.85 25.24
CA SER A 186 24.11 25.15 25.00
C SER A 186 25.59 24.98 25.30
N ASP A 187 26.46 25.47 24.41
CA ASP A 187 27.92 25.40 24.54
C ASP A 187 28.44 26.08 25.86
N GLU A 188 27.55 26.54 26.75
CA GLU A 188 27.87 27.12 28.05
C GLU A 188 28.23 26.08 29.14
N ASP A 189 27.88 24.79 28.98
CA ASP A 189 28.21 23.75 29.97
C ASP A 189 29.59 23.08 29.76
N ALA A 190 30.33 23.52 28.76
CA ALA A 190 31.64 22.92 28.41
C ALA A 190 32.85 23.60 29.12
N GLU A 191 32.66 24.71 29.84
CA GLU A 191 33.78 25.45 30.47
C GLU A 191 33.96 25.17 31.98
N GLU A 192 33.10 24.40 32.63
CA GLU A 192 33.19 24.19 34.10
C GLU A 192 33.85 22.89 34.56
N THR A 193 34.49 22.13 33.67
CA THR A 193 35.21 20.89 34.02
C THR A 193 36.71 20.89 33.68
N ALA A 194 37.34 22.09 33.61
CA ALA A 194 38.78 22.22 33.41
C ALA A 194 39.40 23.17 34.49
N GLU A 195 39.36 22.75 35.78
CA GLU A 195 40.27 23.17 36.83
C GLU A 195 40.63 21.99 37.73
#